data_096940832b7d15514db1880107b13396
#
_entry.id   096940832b7d15514db1880107b13396
#
_cell.length_a   1.000
_cell.length_b   1.000
_cell.length_c   1.000
_cell.angle_alpha   90.00
_cell.angle_beta   90.00
_cell.angle_gamma   90.00
#
_symmetry.space_group_name_H-M   'P 1'
#
loop_
_entity.id
_entity.type
_entity.pdbx_description
1 polymer ?
#
loop_
_entity_poly.entity_id
_entity_poly.type
_entity_poly.pdbx_seq_one_letter_code
_entity_poly.pdbx_strand_id
1 'polypeptide(L)'
;RYCPLSCISDATVNNTKLGTTYTPYEHYYAWKKVNNEDPAAQRGVDQVKTIVGGVYEPNRSLEILRDYVYFPDKNFDKEEEVVCRYPQFFATRMLRENVRTAFIERDSKGGTYFGATGCGKTYTMMFLARQLSLRCEELGSPTIVMIVDRDDLQTQAGKLFLRSEEFLSIGAAKVITARAELKTELSMRESGGFFICTIQKFCEEIGELNTRRNIICFSDEAHRTQIRLNKQLKIKDKKNTEDT
;
A
#
# COMPACT_ATOMS: atom_id res chain seq x y z
N ARG A 1 -23.19 -8.09 -5.53
CA ARG A 1 -22.35 -9.27 -5.28
C ARG A 1 -22.24 -9.47 -3.78
N TYR A 2 -22.52 -10.66 -3.30
CA TYR A 2 -22.24 -11.03 -1.92
C TYR A 2 -20.73 -11.24 -1.79
N CYS A 3 -20.14 -10.70 -0.75
CA CYS A 3 -18.73 -10.83 -0.42
C CYS A 3 -18.59 -11.62 0.89
N PRO A 4 -18.77 -12.93 0.88
CA PRO A 4 -18.61 -13.71 2.09
C PRO A 4 -17.15 -13.94 2.38
N LEU A 5 -16.68 -13.38 3.49
CA LEU A 5 -15.43 -13.83 4.08
C LEU A 5 -15.61 -15.31 4.47
N SER A 6 -14.77 -16.15 3.95
CA SER A 6 -14.82 -17.59 4.16
C SER A 6 -13.75 -18.03 5.15
N CYS A 7 -14.15 -18.83 6.12
CA CYS A 7 -13.22 -19.41 7.09
C CYS A 7 -13.23 -20.94 6.92
N ILE A 8 -12.04 -21.51 6.79
CA ILE A 8 -11.85 -22.95 6.70
C ILE A 8 -11.05 -23.42 7.89
N SER A 9 -11.51 -24.48 8.55
CA SER A 9 -10.80 -25.16 9.63
C SER A 9 -10.71 -26.65 9.34
N ASP A 10 -9.62 -27.29 9.76
CA ASP A 10 -9.55 -28.74 9.73
C ASP A 10 -10.39 -29.36 10.86
N ALA A 11 -10.65 -30.67 10.79
CA ALA A 11 -11.47 -31.39 11.75
C ALA A 11 -10.91 -31.35 13.19
N THR A 12 -9.62 -31.07 13.35
CA THR A 12 -8.95 -30.97 14.65
C THR A 12 -8.82 -29.52 15.13
N VAL A 13 -9.33 -28.58 14.36
CA VAL A 13 -9.24 -27.12 14.63
C VAL A 13 -7.78 -26.61 14.72
N ASN A 14 -6.82 -27.39 14.19
CA ASN A 14 -5.42 -27.03 14.27
C ASN A 14 -4.97 -26.00 13.22
N ASN A 15 -5.72 -25.90 12.12
CA ASN A 15 -5.42 -24.97 11.03
C ASN A 15 -6.70 -24.23 10.62
N THR A 16 -6.88 -23.06 11.17
CA THR A 16 -7.99 -22.18 10.80
C THR A 16 -7.48 -21.04 9.94
N LYS A 17 -8.06 -20.89 8.75
CA LYS A 17 -7.61 -19.93 7.74
C LYS A 17 -8.78 -19.11 7.20
N LEU A 18 -8.49 -17.88 6.80
CA LEU A 18 -9.38 -16.92 6.17
C LEU A 18 -9.12 -16.85 4.67
N GLY A 19 -10.16 -16.70 3.90
CA GLY A 19 -10.15 -16.42 2.48
C GLY A 19 -11.49 -15.85 2.04
N THR A 20 -11.80 -15.97 0.77
CA THR A 20 -13.10 -15.65 0.18
C THR A 20 -13.65 -16.88 -0.54
N THR A 21 -14.88 -16.84 -1.04
CA THR A 21 -15.44 -17.94 -1.86
C THR A 21 -14.70 -18.14 -3.17
N TYR A 22 -13.95 -17.13 -3.63
CA TYR A 22 -13.15 -17.19 -4.87
C TYR A 22 -11.66 -17.45 -4.61
N THR A 23 -11.26 -17.53 -3.35
CA THR A 23 -9.85 -17.76 -2.98
C THR A 23 -9.52 -19.25 -3.16
N PRO A 24 -8.53 -19.64 -3.98
CA PRO A 24 -8.00 -21.01 -3.99
C PRO A 24 -7.46 -21.41 -2.61
N TYR A 25 -7.60 -22.69 -2.26
CA TYR A 25 -7.25 -23.18 -0.91
C TYR A 25 -5.82 -22.85 -0.49
N GLU A 26 -4.86 -22.90 -1.40
CA GLU A 26 -3.47 -22.58 -1.17
C GLU A 26 -3.24 -21.11 -0.77
N HIS A 27 -4.17 -20.23 -1.09
CA HIS A 27 -4.10 -18.80 -0.77
C HIS A 27 -4.87 -18.41 0.50
N TYR A 28 -5.57 -19.36 1.13
CA TYR A 28 -6.14 -19.12 2.44
C TYR A 28 -5.05 -18.87 3.47
N TYR A 29 -5.23 -17.87 4.33
CA TYR A 29 -4.21 -17.40 5.25
C TYR A 29 -4.69 -17.40 6.70
N ALA A 30 -3.84 -17.87 7.63
CA ALA A 30 -4.18 -17.85 9.04
C ALA A 30 -4.21 -16.42 9.58
N TRP A 31 -5.30 -16.04 10.24
CA TRP A 31 -5.40 -14.79 10.97
C TRP A 31 -4.90 -15.02 12.40
N LYS A 32 -3.74 -14.46 12.75
CA LYS A 32 -3.00 -14.86 13.96
C LYS A 32 -3.11 -13.90 15.12
N LYS A 33 -3.76 -12.74 14.96
CA LYS A 33 -3.84 -11.71 16.02
C LYS A 33 -5.22 -11.08 16.06
N VAL A 34 -5.72 -10.77 17.26
CA VAL A 34 -6.89 -9.92 17.44
C VAL A 34 -6.48 -8.45 17.42
N ASN A 35 -5.41 -8.09 18.16
CA ASN A 35 -4.81 -6.76 18.14
C ASN A 35 -3.34 -6.86 17.74
N ASN A 36 -2.75 -5.75 17.34
CA ASN A 36 -1.38 -5.74 16.83
C ASN A 36 -0.35 -6.20 17.90
N GLU A 37 -0.59 -5.85 19.15
CA GLU A 37 0.27 -6.15 20.30
C GLU A 37 0.15 -7.59 20.80
N ASP A 38 -0.90 -8.30 20.38
CA ASP A 38 -1.15 -9.66 20.83
C ASP A 38 -0.05 -10.62 20.34
N PRO A 39 0.27 -11.65 21.11
CA PRO A 39 1.09 -12.74 20.61
C PRO A 39 0.37 -13.45 19.46
N ALA A 40 1.13 -13.92 18.48
CA ALA A 40 0.56 -14.64 17.36
C ALA A 40 0.03 -16.01 17.79
N ALA A 41 -1.27 -16.27 17.60
CA ALA A 41 -1.88 -17.58 17.83
C ALA A 41 -1.20 -18.64 16.95
N GLN A 42 -0.78 -19.73 17.57
CA GLN A 42 0.01 -20.73 16.87
C GLN A 42 -0.85 -21.84 16.25
N ARG A 43 -1.67 -22.49 17.03
CA ARG A 43 -2.51 -23.63 16.58
C ARG A 43 -3.75 -23.80 17.46
N GLY A 44 -4.68 -24.60 16.97
CA GLY A 44 -5.82 -25.06 17.75
C GLY A 44 -6.90 -24.00 17.94
N VAL A 45 -7.62 -24.12 19.05
CA VAL A 45 -8.77 -23.26 19.39
C VAL A 45 -8.40 -21.77 19.41
N ASP A 46 -7.16 -21.43 19.71
CA ASP A 46 -6.73 -20.04 19.74
C ASP A 46 -6.72 -19.38 18.35
N GLN A 47 -6.48 -20.14 17.28
CA GLN A 47 -6.64 -19.61 15.94
C GLN A 47 -8.12 -19.30 15.62
N VAL A 48 -9.03 -20.14 16.07
CA VAL A 48 -10.49 -19.89 15.88
C VAL A 48 -10.89 -18.64 16.67
N LYS A 49 -10.50 -18.52 17.93
CA LYS A 49 -10.76 -17.32 18.75
C LYS A 49 -10.20 -16.07 18.07
N THR A 50 -9.00 -16.18 17.52
CA THR A 50 -8.33 -15.07 16.83
C THR A 50 -9.06 -14.65 15.56
N ILE A 51 -9.57 -15.60 14.78
CA ILE A 51 -10.39 -15.27 13.60
C ILE A 51 -11.72 -14.65 14.03
N VAL A 52 -12.38 -15.24 15.02
CA VAL A 52 -13.67 -14.72 15.51
C VAL A 52 -13.51 -13.30 16.05
N GLY A 53 -12.58 -13.06 16.95
CA GLY A 53 -12.35 -11.74 17.52
C GLY A 53 -11.60 -10.77 16.59
N GLY A 54 -10.80 -11.30 15.66
CA GLY A 54 -9.94 -10.52 14.78
C GLY A 54 -10.55 -10.18 13.42
N VAL A 55 -11.57 -10.91 12.98
CA VAL A 55 -12.22 -10.72 11.68
C VAL A 55 -13.73 -10.57 11.81
N TYR A 56 -14.38 -11.45 12.58
CA TYR A 56 -15.84 -11.51 12.69
C TYR A 56 -16.41 -10.64 13.82
N GLU A 57 -15.59 -9.89 14.56
CA GLU A 57 -16.10 -8.80 15.39
C GLU A 57 -16.83 -7.78 14.48
N PRO A 58 -18.06 -7.36 14.80
CA PRO A 58 -18.92 -6.63 13.88
C PRO A 58 -18.30 -5.39 13.24
N ASN A 59 -17.67 -4.53 14.03
CA ASN A 59 -17.06 -3.30 13.51
C ASN A 59 -15.85 -3.60 12.61
N ARG A 60 -15.06 -4.61 12.99
CA ARG A 60 -13.90 -5.03 12.21
C ARG A 60 -14.28 -5.73 10.92
N SER A 61 -15.33 -6.57 10.97
CA SER A 61 -15.91 -7.16 9.76
C SER A 61 -16.34 -6.09 8.77
N LEU A 62 -17.06 -5.08 9.24
CA LEU A 62 -17.49 -3.95 8.40
C LEU A 62 -16.30 -3.17 7.85
N GLU A 63 -15.27 -2.92 8.65
CA GLU A 63 -14.04 -2.26 8.18
C GLU A 63 -13.35 -3.10 7.09
N ILE A 64 -13.19 -4.41 7.33
CA ILE A 64 -12.55 -5.32 6.37
C ILE A 64 -13.34 -5.36 5.06
N LEU A 65 -14.65 -5.57 5.11
CA LEU A 65 -15.51 -5.65 3.92
C LEU A 65 -15.50 -4.34 3.13
N ARG A 66 -15.49 -3.21 3.81
CA ARG A 66 -15.55 -1.89 3.17
C ARG A 66 -14.21 -1.48 2.55
N ASP A 67 -13.09 -1.74 3.23
CA ASP A 67 -11.82 -1.11 2.91
C ASP A 67 -10.69 -2.10 2.55
N TYR A 68 -10.87 -3.40 2.79
CA TYR A 68 -9.84 -4.42 2.62
C TYR A 68 -10.25 -5.62 1.77
N VAL A 69 -11.44 -5.57 1.20
CA VAL A 69 -11.89 -6.52 0.18
C VAL A 69 -11.91 -5.82 -1.17
N TYR A 70 -11.32 -6.46 -2.16
CA TYR A 70 -11.09 -5.88 -3.46
C TYR A 70 -11.40 -6.88 -4.56
N PHE A 71 -12.08 -6.40 -5.58
CA PHE A 71 -12.35 -7.15 -6.81
C PHE A 71 -11.50 -6.56 -7.93
N PRO A 72 -10.50 -7.28 -8.45
CA PRO A 72 -9.79 -6.88 -9.65
C PRO A 72 -10.76 -6.67 -10.82
N ASP A 73 -10.42 -5.79 -11.73
CA ASP A 73 -11.29 -5.33 -12.81
C ASP A 73 -11.88 -6.48 -13.64
N LYS A 74 -13.14 -6.32 -14.02
CA LYS A 74 -14.04 -7.33 -14.61
C LYS A 74 -13.64 -7.88 -15.99
N ASN A 75 -12.58 -7.36 -16.58
CA ASN A 75 -12.13 -7.74 -17.94
C ASN A 75 -11.27 -9.01 -17.98
N PHE A 76 -11.26 -9.79 -16.91
CA PHE A 76 -10.50 -11.03 -16.83
C PHE A 76 -11.44 -12.24 -16.72
N ASP A 77 -11.08 -13.31 -17.42
CA ASP A 77 -11.78 -14.58 -17.47
C ASP A 77 -11.93 -15.31 -16.12
N LYS A 78 -11.39 -14.75 -15.05
CA LYS A 78 -11.49 -15.31 -13.70
C LYS A 78 -12.05 -14.29 -12.73
N GLU A 79 -13.11 -14.68 -12.05
CA GLU A 79 -13.60 -13.94 -10.88
C GLU A 79 -12.59 -14.11 -9.74
N GLU A 80 -11.91 -13.03 -9.41
CA GLU A 80 -11.00 -12.96 -8.28
C GLU A 80 -11.59 -12.02 -7.22
N GLU A 81 -11.44 -12.41 -5.98
CA GLU A 81 -11.74 -11.59 -4.83
C GLU A 81 -10.56 -11.67 -3.86
N VAL A 82 -10.03 -10.53 -3.50
CA VAL A 82 -8.87 -10.42 -2.63
C VAL A 82 -9.29 -9.86 -1.29
N VAL A 83 -8.97 -10.55 -0.21
CA VAL A 83 -9.09 -10.05 1.15
C VAL A 83 -7.69 -9.85 1.76
N CYS A 84 -7.53 -8.82 2.58
CA CYS A 84 -6.26 -8.57 3.25
C CYS A 84 -5.85 -9.73 4.17
N ARG A 85 -4.56 -9.91 4.31
CA ARG A 85 -3.96 -10.74 5.37
C ARG A 85 -3.78 -9.91 6.64
N TYR A 86 -3.76 -10.56 7.84
CA TYR A 86 -3.63 -9.83 9.10
C TYR A 86 -2.41 -8.87 9.16
N PRO A 87 -1.22 -9.20 8.61
CA PRO A 87 -0.11 -8.26 8.61
C PRO A 87 -0.37 -7.02 7.77
N GLN A 88 -1.07 -7.19 6.64
CA GLN A 88 -1.46 -6.06 5.78
C GLN A 88 -2.48 -5.16 6.48
N PHE A 89 -3.46 -5.75 7.15
CA PHE A 89 -4.46 -5.03 7.92
C PHE A 89 -3.83 -4.14 8.99
N PHE A 90 -2.98 -4.72 9.85
CA PHE A 90 -2.33 -3.96 10.92
C PHE A 90 -1.32 -2.94 10.39
N ALA A 91 -0.51 -3.33 9.40
CA ALA A 91 0.45 -2.40 8.78
C ALA A 91 -0.25 -1.19 8.16
N THR A 92 -1.34 -1.40 7.45
CA THR A 92 -2.12 -0.31 6.83
C THR A 92 -2.66 0.64 7.89
N ARG A 93 -3.23 0.12 8.98
CA ARG A 93 -3.76 0.95 10.09
C ARG A 93 -2.67 1.77 10.77
N MET A 94 -1.54 1.15 11.07
CA MET A 94 -0.40 1.84 11.68
C MET A 94 0.17 2.92 10.76
N LEU A 95 0.39 2.60 9.49
CA LEU A 95 0.92 3.56 8.52
C LEU A 95 -0.05 4.71 8.28
N ARG A 96 -1.37 4.44 8.20
CA ARG A 96 -2.38 5.50 8.10
C ARG A 96 -2.30 6.46 9.29
N GLU A 97 -2.22 5.93 10.51
CA GLU A 97 -2.12 6.76 11.71
C GLU A 97 -0.81 7.54 11.77
N ASN A 98 0.31 6.93 11.39
CA ASN A 98 1.59 7.62 11.31
C ASN A 98 1.56 8.77 10.29
N VAL A 99 1.01 8.54 9.09
CA VAL A 99 0.88 9.59 8.07
C VAL A 99 -0.04 10.71 8.54
N ARG A 100 -1.17 10.36 9.17
CA ARG A 100 -2.10 11.33 9.75
C ARG A 100 -1.41 12.20 10.81
N THR A 101 -0.72 11.57 11.75
CA THR A 101 0.02 12.25 12.82
C THR A 101 1.11 13.15 12.24
N ALA A 102 1.92 12.63 11.33
CA ALA A 102 2.97 13.39 10.66
C ALA A 102 2.42 14.61 9.90
N PHE A 103 1.25 14.47 9.29
CA PHE A 103 0.57 15.60 8.63
C PHE A 103 0.13 16.68 9.63
N ILE A 104 -0.47 16.29 10.75
CA ILE A 104 -0.93 17.20 11.82
C ILE A 104 0.28 17.90 12.46
N GLU A 105 1.30 17.16 12.84
CA GLU A 105 2.50 17.66 13.51
C GLU A 105 3.47 18.40 12.58
N ARG A 106 3.19 18.40 11.27
CA ARG A 106 4.06 18.96 10.24
C ARG A 106 5.44 18.28 10.15
N ASP A 107 5.51 17.03 10.56
CA ASP A 107 6.67 16.15 10.36
C ASP A 107 6.44 15.29 9.10
N SER A 108 7.35 15.36 8.13
CA SER A 108 7.22 14.64 6.85
C SER A 108 7.51 13.14 6.95
N LYS A 109 7.61 12.56 8.15
CA LYS A 109 8.00 11.17 8.39
C LYS A 109 6.79 10.23 8.52
N GLY A 110 6.25 9.77 7.40
CA GLY A 110 5.09 8.89 7.38
C GLY A 110 5.31 7.49 7.94
N GLY A 111 6.48 6.92 7.79
CA GLY A 111 6.81 5.58 8.31
C GLY A 111 7.38 4.61 7.27
N THR A 112 7.82 3.46 7.75
CA THR A 112 8.38 2.39 6.93
C THR A 112 7.71 1.06 7.27
N TYR A 113 7.29 0.32 6.24
CA TYR A 113 6.84 -1.05 6.35
C TYR A 113 7.92 -2.01 5.84
N PHE A 114 8.40 -2.86 6.72
CA PHE A 114 9.32 -3.93 6.38
C PHE A 114 8.58 -5.26 6.30
N GLY A 115 8.61 -5.90 5.16
CA GLY A 115 7.96 -7.19 4.94
C GLY A 115 8.81 -8.10 4.05
N ALA A 116 8.75 -9.41 4.33
CA ALA A 116 9.44 -10.42 3.51
C ALA A 116 8.97 -10.36 2.04
N THR A 117 9.80 -10.83 1.13
CA THR A 117 9.43 -11.00 -0.28
C THR A 117 8.19 -11.90 -0.39
N GLY A 118 7.23 -11.52 -1.21
CA GLY A 118 5.98 -12.28 -1.38
C GLY A 118 4.93 -12.09 -0.28
N CYS A 119 5.17 -11.26 0.75
CA CYS A 119 4.17 -11.00 1.80
C CYS A 119 3.00 -10.10 1.35
N GLY A 120 3.04 -9.60 0.11
CA GLY A 120 1.98 -8.76 -0.45
C GLY A 120 2.12 -7.27 -0.09
N LYS A 121 3.33 -6.73 -0.07
CA LYS A 121 3.61 -5.29 0.14
C LYS A 121 2.79 -4.39 -0.78
N THR A 122 2.66 -4.77 -2.04
CA THR A 122 1.87 -4.01 -3.03
C THR A 122 0.41 -3.87 -2.63
N TYR A 123 -0.20 -4.93 -2.10
CA TYR A 123 -1.56 -4.86 -1.56
C TYR A 123 -1.65 -3.96 -0.32
N THR A 124 -0.62 -4.00 0.55
CA THR A 124 -0.56 -3.08 1.71
C THR A 124 -0.55 -1.62 1.25
N MET A 125 0.25 -1.28 0.24
CA MET A 125 0.27 0.07 -0.35
C MET A 125 -1.08 0.45 -0.97
N MET A 126 -1.73 -0.48 -1.66
CA MET A 126 -3.05 -0.26 -2.25
C MET A 126 -4.12 0.00 -1.18
N PHE A 127 -4.18 -0.81 -0.13
CA PHE A 127 -5.08 -0.57 1.00
C PHE A 127 -4.78 0.74 1.71
N LEU A 128 -3.50 1.08 1.88
CA LEU A 128 -3.09 2.34 2.48
C LEU A 128 -3.52 3.54 1.62
N ALA A 129 -3.32 3.48 0.31
CA ALA A 129 -3.75 4.53 -0.61
C ALA A 129 -5.26 4.80 -0.48
N ARG A 130 -6.07 3.74 -0.48
CA ARG A 130 -7.52 3.85 -0.25
C ARG A 130 -7.85 4.47 1.11
N GLN A 131 -7.19 4.00 2.18
CA GLN A 131 -7.42 4.50 3.54
C GLN A 131 -7.08 5.99 3.68
N LEU A 132 -5.96 6.43 3.13
CA LEU A 132 -5.55 7.83 3.18
C LEU A 132 -6.50 8.73 2.41
N SER A 133 -7.02 8.24 1.28
CA SER A 133 -7.91 9.03 0.43
C SER A 133 -9.36 9.08 0.94
N LEU A 134 -9.85 8.02 1.58
CA LEU A 134 -11.26 7.90 1.93
C LEU A 134 -11.54 7.94 3.44
N ARG A 135 -10.52 7.75 4.29
CA ARG A 135 -10.69 7.59 5.74
C ARG A 135 -9.81 8.52 6.58
N CYS A 136 -9.11 9.42 5.95
CA CYS A 136 -8.24 10.38 6.62
C CYS A 136 -8.71 11.79 6.26
N GLU A 137 -9.69 12.29 7.00
CA GLU A 137 -10.34 13.58 6.73
C GLU A 137 -9.35 14.74 6.79
N GLU A 138 -8.37 14.67 7.68
CA GLU A 138 -7.35 15.71 7.84
C GLU A 138 -6.50 15.92 6.57
N LEU A 139 -6.35 14.89 5.75
CA LEU A 139 -5.64 14.99 4.47
C LEU A 139 -6.49 15.63 3.37
N GLY A 140 -7.81 15.68 3.56
CA GLY A 140 -8.74 16.13 2.53
C GLY A 140 -8.69 15.22 1.30
N SER A 141 -8.34 15.79 0.16
CA SER A 141 -8.14 15.03 -1.09
C SER A 141 -6.64 14.91 -1.41
N PRO A 142 -5.92 13.93 -0.83
CA PRO A 142 -4.48 13.81 -1.01
C PRO A 142 -4.12 13.38 -2.43
N THR A 143 -2.96 13.82 -2.90
CA THR A 143 -2.33 13.26 -4.09
C THR A 143 -1.35 12.18 -3.67
N ILE A 144 -1.45 11.00 -4.26
CA ILE A 144 -0.56 9.89 -3.96
C ILE A 144 0.40 9.68 -5.14
N VAL A 145 1.69 9.65 -4.84
CA VAL A 145 2.76 9.40 -5.80
C VAL A 145 3.48 8.12 -5.41
N MET A 146 3.31 7.08 -6.22
CA MET A 146 4.01 5.82 -6.04
C MET A 146 5.32 5.84 -6.82
N ILE A 147 6.42 5.71 -6.11
CA ILE A 147 7.77 5.67 -6.67
C ILE A 147 8.24 4.22 -6.70
N VAL A 148 8.49 3.71 -7.90
CA VAL A 148 8.91 2.33 -8.14
C VAL A 148 10.28 2.27 -8.83
N ASP A 149 10.96 1.15 -8.74
CA ASP A 149 12.15 0.92 -9.56
C ASP A 149 11.76 0.75 -11.04
N ARG A 150 12.72 0.93 -11.94
CA ARG A 150 12.50 0.98 -13.40
C ARG A 150 11.81 -0.27 -13.94
N ASP A 151 12.17 -1.42 -13.40
CA ASP A 151 11.67 -2.70 -13.86
C ASP A 151 10.25 -3.01 -13.34
N ASP A 152 9.81 -2.32 -12.29
CA ASP A 152 8.53 -2.57 -11.62
C ASP A 152 7.33 -1.86 -12.28
N LEU A 153 7.55 -0.87 -13.16
CA LEU A 153 6.47 -0.25 -13.95
C LEU A 153 5.82 -1.24 -14.94
N GLN A 154 6.59 -2.20 -15.43
CA GLN A 154 6.11 -3.24 -16.33
C GLN A 154 5.66 -4.50 -15.59
N THR A 155 5.91 -4.55 -14.28
CA THR A 155 5.63 -5.69 -13.42
C THR A 155 4.21 -5.71 -12.90
N GLN A 156 3.92 -6.74 -12.09
CA GLN A 156 2.62 -6.97 -11.48
C GLN A 156 2.10 -5.79 -10.64
N ALA A 157 2.99 -5.03 -10.00
CA ALA A 157 2.61 -3.92 -9.13
C ALA A 157 1.94 -2.77 -9.91
N GLY A 158 2.59 -2.26 -10.97
CA GLY A 158 2.00 -1.21 -11.80
C GLY A 158 0.66 -1.63 -12.41
N LYS A 159 0.57 -2.86 -12.90
CA LYS A 159 -0.66 -3.43 -13.45
C LYS A 159 -1.76 -3.54 -12.38
N LEU A 160 -1.42 -3.92 -11.15
CA LEU A 160 -2.38 -4.02 -10.06
C LEU A 160 -3.02 -2.67 -9.76
N PHE A 161 -2.23 -1.61 -9.63
CA PHE A 161 -2.76 -0.27 -9.35
C PHE A 161 -3.62 0.28 -10.47
N LEU A 162 -3.21 0.11 -11.73
CA LEU A 162 -4.01 0.51 -12.90
C LEU A 162 -5.34 -0.23 -12.99
N ARG A 163 -5.41 -1.46 -12.48
CA ARG A 163 -6.63 -2.28 -12.45
C ARG A 163 -7.47 -2.05 -11.20
N SER A 164 -7.03 -1.22 -10.29
CA SER A 164 -7.65 -0.97 -8.99
C SER A 164 -8.28 0.42 -8.88
N GLU A 165 -8.44 1.14 -9.97
CA GLU A 165 -8.93 2.52 -9.98
C GLU A 165 -10.28 2.67 -9.28
N GLU A 166 -11.22 1.77 -9.58
CA GLU A 166 -12.55 1.75 -8.95
C GLU A 166 -12.44 1.51 -7.43
N PHE A 167 -11.59 0.59 -7.01
CA PHE A 167 -11.35 0.32 -5.59
C PHE A 167 -10.66 1.49 -4.88
N LEU A 168 -9.68 2.11 -5.50
CA LEU A 168 -8.94 3.22 -4.92
C LEU A 168 -9.80 4.47 -4.77
N SER A 169 -10.78 4.67 -5.66
CA SER A 169 -11.70 5.84 -5.65
C SER A 169 -10.98 7.20 -5.64
N ILE A 170 -9.80 7.28 -6.23
CA ILE A 170 -8.96 8.48 -6.31
C ILE A 170 -8.84 9.05 -7.73
N GLY A 171 -9.72 8.64 -8.62
CA GLY A 171 -9.62 8.91 -10.05
C GLY A 171 -8.67 7.97 -10.77
N ALA A 172 -8.46 8.20 -12.05
CA ALA A 172 -7.59 7.36 -12.86
C ALA A 172 -6.14 7.37 -12.36
N ALA A 173 -5.57 6.19 -12.20
CA ALA A 173 -4.15 6.04 -11.93
C ALA A 173 -3.36 6.39 -13.21
N LYS A 174 -2.40 7.29 -13.11
CA LYS A 174 -1.60 7.72 -14.25
C LYS A 174 -0.15 7.28 -14.11
N VAL A 175 0.34 6.55 -15.11
CA VAL A 175 1.77 6.23 -15.20
C VAL A 175 2.50 7.39 -15.85
N ILE A 176 3.44 7.95 -15.14
CA ILE A 176 4.28 9.06 -15.61
C ILE A 176 5.48 8.49 -16.35
N THR A 177 5.51 8.74 -17.65
CA THR A 177 6.57 8.24 -18.53
C THR A 177 7.68 9.25 -18.75
N ALA A 178 7.37 10.55 -18.68
CA ALA A 178 8.31 11.64 -18.88
C ALA A 178 8.39 12.56 -17.66
N ARG A 179 9.57 13.12 -17.41
CA ARG A 179 9.81 14.05 -16.31
C ARG A 179 9.02 15.36 -16.45
N ALA A 180 8.94 15.89 -17.66
CA ALA A 180 8.14 17.09 -17.93
C ALA A 180 6.67 16.87 -17.59
N GLU A 181 6.17 15.67 -17.83
CA GLU A 181 4.82 15.24 -17.47
C GLU A 181 4.63 15.24 -15.94
N LEU A 182 5.59 14.68 -15.17
CA LEU A 182 5.53 14.70 -13.70
C LEU A 182 5.44 16.14 -13.17
N LYS A 183 6.27 17.03 -13.70
CA LYS A 183 6.26 18.44 -13.32
C LYS A 183 4.91 19.09 -13.62
N THR A 184 4.38 18.90 -14.83
CA THR A 184 3.09 19.46 -15.23
C THR A 184 1.95 18.92 -14.36
N GLU A 185 1.87 17.61 -14.20
CA GLU A 185 0.80 16.97 -13.43
C GLU A 185 0.80 17.36 -11.94
N LEU A 186 1.97 17.46 -11.34
CA LEU A 186 2.06 17.83 -9.92
C LEU A 186 1.93 19.34 -9.70
N SER A 187 2.56 20.20 -10.54
CA SER A 187 2.53 21.64 -10.34
C SER A 187 1.14 22.25 -10.50
N MET A 188 0.35 21.71 -11.40
CA MET A 188 -1.02 22.18 -11.66
C MET A 188 -2.09 21.46 -10.80
N ARG A 189 -1.69 20.50 -9.99
CA ARG A 189 -2.63 19.67 -9.25
C ARG A 189 -3.13 20.36 -8.00
N GLU A 190 -4.42 20.59 -7.93
CA GLU A 190 -5.06 21.22 -6.77
C GLU A 190 -5.57 20.18 -5.75
N SER A 191 -5.97 18.98 -6.18
CA SER A 191 -6.50 17.94 -5.31
C SER A 191 -6.41 16.55 -5.93
N GLY A 192 -6.40 15.52 -5.10
CA GLY A 192 -6.51 14.11 -5.48
C GLY A 192 -5.45 13.63 -6.48
N GLY A 193 -5.68 12.48 -7.05
CA GLY A 193 -4.86 11.84 -8.07
C GLY A 193 -3.91 10.78 -7.55
N PHE A 194 -3.65 9.80 -8.40
CA PHE A 194 -2.70 8.73 -8.15
C PHE A 194 -1.71 8.64 -9.32
N PHE A 195 -0.43 8.80 -9.01
CA PHE A 195 0.63 8.81 -10.01
C PHE A 195 1.63 7.69 -9.71
N ILE A 196 2.02 6.97 -10.75
CA ILE A 196 3.07 5.96 -10.67
C ILE A 196 4.26 6.46 -11.50
N CYS A 197 5.42 6.54 -10.90
CA CYS A 197 6.62 7.01 -11.57
C CYS A 197 7.86 6.24 -11.12
N THR A 198 8.90 6.27 -11.95
CA THR A 198 10.18 5.66 -11.60
C THR A 198 11.06 6.64 -10.87
N ILE A 199 11.92 6.13 -9.98
CA ILE A 199 12.85 6.95 -9.20
C ILE A 199 13.76 7.83 -10.05
N GLN A 200 14.14 7.36 -11.26
CA GLN A 200 15.00 8.12 -12.16
C GLN A 200 14.40 9.49 -12.54
N LYS A 201 13.08 9.62 -12.46
CA LYS A 201 12.37 10.89 -12.73
C LYS A 201 12.58 11.93 -11.64
N PHE A 202 13.00 11.51 -10.44
CA PHE A 202 13.29 12.38 -9.29
C PHE A 202 14.78 12.65 -9.08
N CYS A 203 15.69 11.91 -9.77
CA CYS A 203 17.13 11.96 -9.49
C CYS A 203 17.88 13.17 -10.05
N GLU A 204 17.25 14.03 -10.83
CA GLU A 204 17.87 15.24 -11.32
C GLU A 204 17.26 16.44 -10.57
N GLU A 205 17.95 17.59 -10.52
CA GLU A 205 17.46 18.80 -9.87
C GLU A 205 16.11 19.24 -10.43
N ILE A 206 15.06 18.79 -9.79
CA ILE A 206 13.69 19.26 -10.00
C ILE A 206 13.47 20.23 -8.86
N GLY A 207 13.31 21.52 -9.14
CA GLY A 207 12.88 22.48 -8.14
C GLY A 207 11.57 22.03 -7.46
N GLU A 208 11.06 22.81 -6.57
CA GLU A 208 9.79 22.52 -5.88
C GLU A 208 8.67 22.26 -6.91
N LEU A 209 8.06 21.07 -6.84
CA LEU A 209 7.03 20.65 -7.78
C LEU A 209 5.65 21.16 -7.39
N ASN A 210 5.38 21.23 -6.09
CA ASN A 210 4.11 21.71 -5.56
C ASN A 210 4.28 22.05 -4.07
N THR A 211 3.60 23.07 -3.59
CA THR A 211 3.65 23.54 -2.19
C THR A 211 2.63 22.84 -1.29
N ARG A 212 1.77 22.00 -1.84
CA ARG A 212 0.77 21.27 -1.09
C ARG A 212 1.42 20.27 -0.14
N ARG A 213 0.90 20.22 1.09
CA ARG A 213 1.42 19.32 2.14
C ARG A 213 0.79 17.92 2.11
N ASN A 214 -0.34 17.75 1.45
CA ASN A 214 -1.05 16.49 1.31
C ASN A 214 -0.68 15.71 0.02
N ILE A 215 0.57 15.83 -0.42
CA ILE A 215 1.16 14.96 -1.43
C ILE A 215 1.94 13.89 -0.69
N ILE A 216 1.53 12.62 -0.85
CA ILE A 216 2.07 11.49 -0.11
C ILE A 216 2.83 10.59 -1.07
N CYS A 217 4.11 10.38 -0.79
CA CYS A 217 4.97 9.52 -1.60
C CYS A 217 5.09 8.13 -1.00
N PHE A 218 4.78 7.10 -1.78
CA PHE A 218 5.08 5.70 -1.48
C PHE A 218 6.33 5.31 -2.26
N SER A 219 7.37 4.88 -1.56
CA SER A 219 8.57 4.36 -2.21
C SER A 219 8.64 2.85 -2.03
N ASP A 220 8.51 2.11 -3.11
CA ASP A 220 8.80 0.67 -3.12
C ASP A 220 10.30 0.44 -3.21
N GLU A 221 10.79 -0.66 -2.63
CA GLU A 221 12.21 -1.03 -2.59
C GLU A 221 13.13 0.13 -2.16
N ALA A 222 12.70 0.94 -1.18
CA ALA A 222 13.39 2.15 -0.74
C ALA A 222 14.89 1.94 -0.42
N HIS A 223 15.26 0.74 0.01
CA HIS A 223 16.65 0.38 0.30
C HIS A 223 17.56 0.39 -0.93
N ARG A 224 17.05 0.07 -2.12
CA ARG A 224 17.83 0.05 -3.37
C ARG A 224 18.14 1.44 -3.87
N THR A 225 17.19 2.35 -3.69
CA THR A 225 17.23 3.69 -4.27
C THR A 225 18.04 4.67 -3.44
N GLN A 226 17.93 4.61 -2.11
CA GLN A 226 18.67 5.49 -1.21
C GLN A 226 20.18 5.28 -1.25
N ILE A 227 20.65 4.04 -1.42
CA ILE A 227 22.08 3.72 -1.52
C ILE A 227 22.70 4.31 -2.79
N ARG A 228 21.97 4.33 -3.91
CA ARG A 228 22.47 4.87 -5.18
C ARG A 228 22.49 6.40 -5.19
N LEU A 229 21.48 7.05 -4.60
CA LEU A 229 21.42 8.50 -4.46
C LEU A 229 22.62 9.05 -3.65
N ASN A 230 22.92 8.43 -2.51
CA ASN A 230 24.06 8.83 -1.67
C ASN A 230 25.43 8.63 -2.38
N LYS A 231 25.56 7.62 -3.24
CA LYS A 231 26.78 7.42 -4.03
C LYS A 231 26.94 8.47 -5.14
N GLN A 232 25.86 8.86 -5.80
CA GLN A 232 25.91 9.89 -6.85
C GLN A 232 26.20 11.29 -6.28
N LEU A 233 25.61 11.63 -5.12
CA LEU A 233 25.92 12.87 -4.43
C LEU A 233 27.39 12.95 -3.97
N LYS A 234 27.94 11.87 -3.40
CA LYS A 234 29.36 11.84 -2.99
C LYS A 234 30.34 11.94 -4.18
N ILE A 235 29.97 11.47 -5.36
CA ILE A 235 30.81 11.58 -6.57
C ILE A 235 30.80 13.01 -7.12
N LYS A 236 29.68 13.73 -7.03
CA LYS A 236 29.62 15.15 -7.44
C LYS A 236 30.45 16.05 -6.51
N ASP A 237 30.42 15.83 -5.21
CA ASP A 237 31.23 16.59 -4.25
C ASP A 237 32.74 16.39 -4.45
N LYS A 238 33.20 15.23 -4.89
CA LYS A 238 34.58 14.96 -5.20
C LYS A 238 35.08 15.63 -6.50
N LYS A 239 34.21 15.79 -7.50
CA LYS A 239 34.59 16.47 -8.75
C LYS A 239 34.73 17.99 -8.63
N ASN A 240 34.07 18.61 -7.66
CA ASN A 240 34.14 20.03 -7.43
C ASN A 240 35.31 20.46 -6.53
N THR A 241 36.11 19.51 -6.01
CA THR A 241 37.28 19.79 -5.13
C THR A 241 38.63 19.59 -5.84
N GLU A 242 38.63 19.10 -7.11
CA GLU A 242 39.87 18.90 -7.86
C GLU A 242 40.14 19.96 -8.97
N ASP A 243 39.26 20.96 -9.11
CA ASP A 243 39.39 22.05 -10.10
C ASP A 243 39.55 23.44 -9.44
N THR A 244 40.33 23.54 -8.33
CA THR A 244 40.82 24.81 -7.77
C THR A 244 42.29 24.73 -7.45
#